data_6f0f864896ca41fb3cba7b37569e56ea
#
_entry.id   6f0f864896ca41fb3cba7b37569e56ea
#
_cell.length_a   1.000
_cell.length_b   1.000
_cell.length_c   1.000
_cell.angle_alpha   90.00
_cell.angle_beta   90.00
_cell.angle_gamma   90.00
#
_symmetry.space_group_name_H-M   'P 1'
#
loop_
_entity.id
_entity.type
_entity.pdbx_description
1 polymer ?
#
loop_
_entity_poly.entity_id
_entity_poly.type
_entity_poly.pdbx_seq_one_letter_code
_entity_poly.pdbx_strand_id
1 'polypeptide(L)'
;MRYRADITAGALKVLESRIIADLLLRGLDEMGWKDAIYGQNVLQTRSPKTAARLTLLLRGRLALMDADLWKLVRDGSGTVATQACLAAAVKHSALLGDFLDLMVREQYIRYAKALSNTVWDDYILDCRGRDPEMPQWSTATMDRLRSSVFQILAQARYIADTRTLTLQPVYIASPVLDYLAAHQEHYVLHCIQVAP
;
A
#
# COMPACT_ATOMS: atom_id res chain seq x y z
N MET A 1 -19.41 6.60 -0.27
CA MET A 1 -18.05 7.12 -0.45
C MET A 1 -17.04 5.97 -0.47
N ARG A 2 -16.53 5.61 -1.64
CA ARG A 2 -15.58 4.53 -1.87
C ARG A 2 -14.11 5.01 -1.74
N TYR A 3 -13.82 6.19 -2.30
CA TYR A 3 -12.46 6.71 -2.38
C TYR A 3 -12.15 7.71 -1.28
N ARG A 4 -11.02 7.50 -0.58
CA ARG A 4 -10.56 8.33 0.55
C ARG A 4 -9.09 8.72 0.34
N ALA A 5 -8.67 9.81 1.00
CA ALA A 5 -7.26 10.24 1.00
C ALA A 5 -6.44 9.48 2.07
N ASP A 6 -6.56 8.15 2.11
CA ASP A 6 -6.05 7.26 3.16
C ASP A 6 -4.58 6.81 2.96
N ILE A 7 -3.97 7.19 1.84
CA ILE A 7 -2.57 6.88 1.53
C ILE A 7 -1.63 8.10 1.58
N THR A 8 -2.11 9.27 2.01
CA THR A 8 -1.30 10.50 2.10
C THR A 8 -0.17 10.44 3.14
N ALA A 9 -0.24 9.50 4.09
CA ALA A 9 0.72 9.41 5.19
C ALA A 9 2.03 8.70 4.83
N GLY A 10 2.15 8.12 3.64
CA GLY A 10 3.39 7.52 3.16
C GLY A 10 3.20 6.28 2.28
N ALA A 11 4.30 5.84 1.69
CA ALA A 11 4.39 4.64 0.87
C ALA A 11 4.28 3.35 1.70
N LEU A 12 4.88 2.21 1.26
CA LEU A 12 4.73 0.93 1.96
C LEU A 12 5.40 0.88 3.33
N LYS A 13 6.50 1.61 3.50
CA LYS A 13 7.20 1.65 4.80
C LYS A 13 7.54 0.26 5.33
N VAL A 14 8.18 -0.56 4.49
CA VAL A 14 8.38 -1.99 4.74
C VAL A 14 9.15 -2.25 6.05
N LEU A 15 10.18 -1.45 6.36
CA LEU A 15 10.95 -1.62 7.61
C LEU A 15 10.09 -1.35 8.84
N GLU A 16 9.36 -0.24 8.83
CA GLU A 16 8.43 0.11 9.91
C GLU A 16 7.25 -0.89 9.97
N SER A 17 6.79 -1.38 8.82
CA SER A 17 5.73 -2.41 8.76
C SER A 17 6.15 -3.72 9.40
N ARG A 18 7.42 -4.14 9.27
CA ARG A 18 7.97 -5.32 9.96
C ARG A 18 7.87 -5.18 11.47
N ILE A 19 8.19 -3.99 11.99
CA ILE A 19 8.11 -3.70 13.43
C ILE A 19 6.66 -3.75 13.90
N ILE A 20 5.74 -3.13 13.16
CA ILE A 20 4.31 -3.15 13.50
C ILE A 20 3.75 -4.58 13.42
N ALA A 21 4.15 -5.38 12.42
CA ALA A 21 3.75 -6.78 12.30
C ALA A 21 4.23 -7.61 13.51
N ASP A 22 5.44 -7.38 13.99
CA ASP A 22 5.95 -8.04 15.21
C ASP A 22 5.12 -7.66 16.44
N LEU A 23 4.80 -6.38 16.62
CA LEU A 23 3.96 -5.93 17.73
C LEU A 23 2.55 -6.53 17.68
N LEU A 24 1.96 -6.67 16.47
CA LEU A 24 0.67 -7.35 16.28
C LEU A 24 0.76 -8.83 16.65
N LEU A 25 1.81 -9.53 16.20
CA LEU A 25 2.02 -10.94 16.52
C LEU A 25 2.23 -11.21 18.01
N ARG A 26 2.78 -10.24 18.74
CA ARG A 26 2.96 -10.31 20.19
C ARG A 26 1.66 -10.10 20.95
N GLY A 27 0.59 -9.65 20.31
CA GLY A 27 -0.72 -9.46 20.93
C GLY A 27 -0.72 -8.43 22.07
N LEU A 28 0.07 -7.35 21.93
CA LEU A 28 0.20 -6.33 22.98
C LEU A 28 -1.13 -5.64 23.27
N ASP A 29 -1.37 -5.37 24.54
CA ASP A 29 -2.45 -4.51 25.00
C ASP A 29 -2.13 -3.02 24.68
N GLU A 30 -3.07 -2.12 25.03
CA GLU A 30 -2.89 -0.69 24.72
C GLU A 30 -1.70 -0.06 25.47
N MET A 31 -1.39 -0.53 26.69
CA MET A 31 -0.24 -0.05 27.44
C MET A 31 1.07 -0.51 26.81
N GLY A 32 1.15 -1.79 26.40
CA GLY A 32 2.31 -2.33 25.70
C GLY A 32 2.54 -1.63 24.35
N TRP A 33 1.48 -1.28 23.62
CA TRP A 33 1.61 -0.47 22.41
C TRP A 33 2.16 0.92 22.69
N LYS A 34 1.65 1.62 23.70
CA LYS A 34 2.14 2.95 24.08
C LYS A 34 3.61 2.91 24.50
N ASP A 35 3.98 1.93 25.31
CA ASP A 35 5.38 1.77 25.73
C ASP A 35 6.29 1.49 24.52
N ALA A 36 5.94 0.53 23.65
CA ALA A 36 6.75 0.21 22.47
C ALA A 36 6.94 1.44 21.56
N ILE A 37 5.85 2.17 21.25
CA ILE A 37 5.89 3.28 20.29
C ILE A 37 6.52 4.54 20.88
N TYR A 38 6.19 4.91 22.13
CA TYR A 38 6.60 6.18 22.71
C TYR A 38 7.70 6.04 23.76
N GLY A 39 7.68 4.98 24.57
CA GLY A 39 8.72 4.71 25.57
C GLY A 39 10.01 4.21 24.95
N GLN A 40 9.92 3.13 24.18
CA GLN A 40 11.07 2.49 23.54
C GLN A 40 11.40 3.07 22.16
N ASN A 41 10.50 3.87 21.56
CA ASN A 41 10.65 4.44 20.21
C ASN A 41 11.09 3.40 19.17
N VAL A 42 10.46 2.22 19.15
CA VAL A 42 10.84 1.10 18.25
C VAL A 42 10.83 1.48 16.76
N LEU A 43 10.02 2.46 16.35
CA LEU A 43 9.98 2.99 14.99
C LEU A 43 11.12 3.98 14.69
N GLN A 44 11.97 4.31 15.66
CA GLN A 44 13.10 5.23 15.57
C GLN A 44 12.73 6.58 14.93
N THR A 45 11.56 7.12 15.29
CA THR A 45 11.08 8.38 14.74
C THR A 45 11.64 9.59 15.54
N ARG A 46 11.80 10.73 14.83
CA ARG A 46 12.31 11.97 15.46
C ARG A 46 11.27 12.67 16.32
N SER A 47 9.98 12.36 16.18
CA SER A 47 8.94 13.00 16.95
C SER A 47 7.78 12.05 17.26
N PRO A 48 7.14 12.21 18.44
CA PRO A 48 5.94 11.43 18.80
C PRO A 48 4.79 11.57 17.79
N LYS A 49 4.64 12.75 17.18
CA LYS A 49 3.61 12.97 16.15
C LYS A 49 3.84 12.12 14.92
N THR A 50 5.10 11.95 14.52
CA THR A 50 5.46 11.07 13.38
C THR A 50 5.24 9.61 13.77
N ALA A 51 5.63 9.19 14.99
CA ALA A 51 5.38 7.85 15.49
C ALA A 51 3.89 7.53 15.47
N ALA A 52 3.05 8.39 16.03
CA ALA A 52 1.59 8.22 16.06
C ALA A 52 1.00 8.04 14.65
N ARG A 53 1.40 8.91 13.71
CA ARG A 53 0.89 8.88 12.33
C ARG A 53 1.30 7.59 11.59
N LEU A 54 2.55 7.16 11.74
CA LEU A 54 3.04 5.91 11.13
C LEU A 54 2.36 4.70 11.74
N THR A 55 2.26 4.64 13.07
CA THR A 55 1.56 3.56 13.77
C THR A 55 0.11 3.46 13.32
N LEU A 56 -0.62 4.58 13.26
CA LEU A 56 -2.01 4.59 12.82
C LEU A 56 -2.15 4.05 11.39
N LEU A 57 -1.31 4.50 10.46
CA LEU A 57 -1.32 4.06 9.08
C LEU A 57 -1.01 2.55 8.96
N LEU A 58 0.11 2.12 9.52
CA LEU A 58 0.62 0.76 9.30
C LEU A 58 -0.20 -0.28 10.07
N ARG A 59 -0.60 0.03 11.32
CA ARG A 59 -1.52 -0.80 12.09
C ARG A 59 -2.89 -0.88 11.41
N GLY A 60 -3.41 0.23 10.88
CA GLY A 60 -4.66 0.25 10.13
C GLY A 60 -4.64 -0.62 8.88
N ARG A 61 -3.53 -0.65 8.14
CA ARG A 61 -3.34 -1.53 6.99
C ARG A 61 -3.26 -3.01 7.40
N LEU A 62 -2.36 -3.32 8.33
CA LEU A 62 -2.10 -4.70 8.74
C LEU A 62 -3.25 -5.32 9.53
N ALA A 63 -4.01 -4.55 10.31
CA ALA A 63 -5.16 -5.04 11.08
C ALA A 63 -6.34 -5.51 10.20
N LEU A 64 -6.34 -5.19 8.91
CA LEU A 64 -7.31 -5.75 7.94
C LEU A 64 -6.94 -7.17 7.50
N MET A 65 -5.76 -7.61 7.82
CA MET A 65 -5.18 -8.93 7.55
C MET A 65 -5.02 -9.70 8.86
N ASP A 66 -4.51 -10.92 8.79
CA ASP A 66 -4.32 -11.79 9.95
C ASP A 66 -2.85 -12.10 10.26
N ALA A 67 -2.64 -12.99 11.25
CA ALA A 67 -1.33 -13.36 11.72
C ALA A 67 -0.45 -14.00 10.65
N ASP A 68 -1.02 -14.68 9.65
CA ASP A 68 -0.23 -15.32 8.61
C ASP A 68 0.37 -14.30 7.65
N LEU A 69 -0.37 -13.25 7.27
CA LEU A 69 0.22 -12.15 6.52
C LEU A 69 1.23 -11.37 7.37
N TRP A 70 0.98 -11.16 8.67
CA TRP A 70 1.94 -10.45 9.53
C TRP A 70 3.27 -11.19 9.62
N LYS A 71 3.27 -12.54 9.60
CA LYS A 71 4.50 -13.35 9.51
C LYS A 71 5.22 -13.12 8.17
N LEU A 72 4.49 -13.08 7.04
CA LEU A 72 5.08 -12.76 5.74
C LEU A 72 5.72 -11.37 5.72
N VAL A 73 5.10 -10.38 6.35
CA VAL A 73 5.66 -9.03 6.49
C VAL A 73 6.90 -9.06 7.38
N ARG A 74 6.84 -9.69 8.56
CA ARG A 74 7.93 -9.69 9.53
C ARG A 74 9.14 -10.51 9.06
N ASP A 75 8.90 -11.74 8.61
CA ASP A 75 9.94 -12.76 8.41
C ASP A 75 10.30 -12.98 6.93
N GLY A 76 9.44 -12.57 6.01
CA GLY A 76 9.62 -12.80 4.58
C GLY A 76 10.87 -12.09 4.02
N SER A 77 11.37 -12.58 2.88
CA SER A 77 12.41 -11.88 2.10
C SER A 77 11.99 -10.43 1.79
N GLY A 78 12.91 -9.59 1.34
CA GLY A 78 12.58 -8.21 0.97
C GLY A 78 11.42 -8.11 -0.02
N THR A 79 11.38 -8.99 -1.03
CA THR A 79 10.30 -9.05 -2.03
C THR A 79 8.99 -9.50 -1.41
N VAL A 80 8.98 -10.61 -0.65
CA VAL A 80 7.77 -11.15 0.01
C VAL A 80 7.17 -10.10 0.96
N ALA A 81 7.99 -9.51 1.83
CA ALA A 81 7.54 -8.50 2.78
C ALA A 81 6.97 -7.25 2.07
N THR A 82 7.61 -6.80 0.98
CA THR A 82 7.13 -5.65 0.20
C THR A 82 5.77 -5.95 -0.42
N GLN A 83 5.60 -7.13 -1.02
CA GLN A 83 4.35 -7.53 -1.66
C GLN A 83 3.23 -7.81 -0.62
N ALA A 84 3.56 -8.36 0.55
CA ALA A 84 2.62 -8.50 1.65
C ALA A 84 2.16 -7.12 2.21
N CYS A 85 3.09 -6.16 2.33
CA CYS A 85 2.73 -4.77 2.66
C CYS A 85 1.85 -4.11 1.58
N LEU A 86 2.12 -4.40 0.30
CA LEU A 86 1.28 -3.92 -0.80
C LEU A 86 -0.13 -4.51 -0.71
N ALA A 87 -0.26 -5.80 -0.48
CA ALA A 87 -1.56 -6.46 -0.31
C ALA A 87 -2.39 -5.81 0.80
N ALA A 88 -1.78 -5.58 1.97
CA ALA A 88 -2.41 -4.87 3.08
C ALA A 88 -2.79 -3.41 2.72
N ALA A 89 -1.95 -2.71 1.96
CA ALA A 89 -2.23 -1.34 1.51
C ALA A 89 -3.38 -1.29 0.50
N VAL A 90 -3.46 -2.24 -0.42
CA VAL A 90 -4.57 -2.38 -1.39
C VAL A 90 -5.89 -2.68 -0.68
N LYS A 91 -5.89 -3.61 0.28
CA LYS A 91 -7.09 -3.89 1.08
C LYS A 91 -7.56 -2.68 1.88
N HIS A 92 -6.63 -1.86 2.36
CA HIS A 92 -6.93 -0.65 3.12
C HIS A 92 -7.46 0.49 2.25
N SER A 93 -7.01 0.60 0.99
CA SER A 93 -7.30 1.73 0.11
C SER A 93 -7.83 1.28 -1.24
N ALA A 94 -9.15 1.44 -1.45
CA ALA A 94 -9.77 1.22 -2.75
C ALA A 94 -9.17 2.16 -3.83
N LEU A 95 -8.72 3.36 -3.45
CA LEU A 95 -8.06 4.28 -4.36
C LEU A 95 -6.76 3.68 -4.93
N LEU A 96 -5.98 2.97 -4.12
CA LEU A 96 -4.77 2.28 -4.57
C LEU A 96 -5.09 1.02 -5.38
N GLY A 97 -6.03 0.21 -4.89
CA GLY A 97 -6.40 -1.04 -5.56
C GLY A 97 -6.95 -0.81 -6.96
N ASP A 98 -7.92 0.10 -7.09
CA ASP A 98 -8.52 0.43 -8.38
C ASP A 98 -7.52 1.13 -9.33
N PHE A 99 -6.54 1.89 -8.81
CA PHE A 99 -5.47 2.43 -9.64
C PHE A 99 -4.61 1.32 -10.27
N LEU A 100 -4.24 0.32 -9.49
CA LEU A 100 -3.51 -0.85 -10.00
C LEU A 100 -4.33 -1.60 -11.04
N ASP A 101 -5.59 -1.88 -10.73
CA ASP A 101 -6.46 -2.69 -11.58
C ASP A 101 -6.85 -1.98 -12.89
N LEU A 102 -7.27 -0.73 -12.81
CA LEU A 102 -7.85 -0.04 -13.95
C LEU A 102 -6.79 0.68 -14.80
N MET A 103 -5.82 1.33 -14.15
CA MET A 103 -4.85 2.14 -14.88
C MET A 103 -3.57 1.39 -15.19
N VAL A 104 -3.00 0.71 -14.19
CA VAL A 104 -1.70 0.03 -14.36
C VAL A 104 -1.88 -1.22 -15.22
N ARG A 105 -2.87 -2.07 -14.93
CA ARG A 105 -3.19 -3.27 -15.73
C ARG A 105 -3.43 -2.94 -17.20
N GLU A 106 -4.18 -1.89 -17.49
CA GLU A 106 -4.44 -1.48 -18.86
C GLU A 106 -3.16 -1.19 -19.63
N GLN A 107 -2.18 -0.53 -18.98
CA GLN A 107 -0.90 -0.26 -19.62
C GLN A 107 -0.10 -1.55 -19.90
N TYR A 108 -0.15 -2.55 -19.02
CA TYR A 108 0.46 -3.86 -19.30
C TYR A 108 -0.23 -4.57 -20.48
N ILE A 109 -1.56 -4.54 -20.54
CA ILE A 109 -2.32 -5.13 -21.65
C ILE A 109 -1.97 -4.44 -22.99
N ARG A 110 -1.74 -3.13 -22.96
CA ARG A 110 -1.35 -2.35 -24.16
C ARG A 110 0.15 -2.43 -24.48
N TYR A 111 0.93 -3.18 -23.72
CA TYR A 111 2.39 -3.25 -23.86
C TYR A 111 3.08 -1.86 -23.81
N ALA A 112 2.54 -0.94 -23.02
CA ALA A 112 3.11 0.38 -22.84
C ALA A 112 4.49 0.28 -22.16
N LYS A 113 5.42 1.14 -22.55
CA LYS A 113 6.77 1.19 -21.94
C LYS A 113 6.77 1.92 -20.60
N ALA A 114 5.86 2.86 -20.40
CA ALA A 114 5.77 3.69 -19.20
C ALA A 114 4.32 4.13 -18.98
N LEU A 115 3.99 4.54 -17.74
CA LEU A 115 2.74 5.23 -17.46
C LEU A 115 2.78 6.65 -18.03
N SER A 116 1.62 7.14 -18.49
CA SER A 116 1.48 8.54 -18.89
C SER A 116 1.68 9.48 -17.70
N ASN A 117 2.19 10.67 -17.95
CA ASN A 117 2.28 11.73 -16.94
C ASN A 117 0.89 12.21 -16.47
N THR A 118 -0.15 12.03 -17.29
CA THR A 118 -1.55 12.40 -16.97
C THR A 118 -2.32 11.26 -16.31
N VAL A 119 -1.75 10.05 -16.23
CA VAL A 119 -2.47 8.83 -15.74
C VAL A 119 -3.16 9.03 -14.40
N TRP A 120 -2.55 9.83 -13.50
CA TRP A 120 -3.15 10.11 -12.20
C TRP A 120 -4.36 11.03 -12.30
N ASP A 121 -4.28 12.07 -13.10
CA ASP A 121 -5.36 13.06 -13.26
C ASP A 121 -6.55 12.42 -13.97
N ASP A 122 -6.30 11.62 -15.01
CA ASP A 122 -7.30 10.83 -15.72
C ASP A 122 -8.00 9.85 -14.75
N TYR A 123 -7.22 9.15 -13.92
CA TYR A 123 -7.76 8.25 -12.91
C TYR A 123 -8.66 8.94 -11.88
N ILE A 124 -8.26 10.11 -11.38
CA ILE A 124 -9.07 10.85 -10.41
C ILE A 124 -10.37 11.34 -11.04
N LEU A 125 -10.35 11.72 -12.31
CA LEU A 125 -11.57 12.10 -13.05
C LEU A 125 -12.52 10.90 -13.13
N ASP A 126 -12.02 9.71 -13.47
CA ASP A 126 -12.79 8.47 -13.50
C ASP A 126 -13.34 8.08 -12.12
N CYS A 127 -12.54 8.25 -11.06
CA CYS A 127 -13.00 8.00 -9.69
C CYS A 127 -14.20 8.88 -9.32
N ARG A 128 -14.19 10.16 -9.70
CA ARG A 128 -15.32 11.06 -9.46
C ARG A 128 -16.57 10.66 -10.22
N GLY A 129 -16.41 10.14 -11.45
CA GLY A 129 -17.53 9.59 -12.21
C GLY A 129 -18.15 8.36 -11.56
N ARG A 130 -17.34 7.50 -10.92
CA ARG A 130 -17.79 6.28 -10.25
C ARG A 130 -18.26 6.48 -8.82
N ASP A 131 -17.78 7.50 -8.14
CA ASP A 131 -18.15 7.85 -6.76
C ASP A 131 -18.48 9.36 -6.68
N PRO A 132 -19.71 9.77 -6.97
CA PRO A 132 -20.12 11.18 -6.89
C PRO A 132 -19.98 11.78 -5.47
N GLU A 133 -19.93 10.92 -4.43
CA GLU A 133 -19.71 11.34 -3.04
C GLU A 133 -18.22 11.55 -2.69
N MET A 134 -17.32 11.30 -3.66
CA MET A 134 -15.88 11.48 -3.45
C MET A 134 -15.55 12.93 -3.10
N PRO A 135 -14.82 13.20 -1.99
CA PRO A 135 -14.50 14.56 -1.59
C PRO A 135 -13.68 15.31 -2.64
N GLN A 136 -13.92 16.60 -2.75
CA GLN A 136 -13.02 17.47 -3.50
C GLN A 136 -11.76 17.73 -2.67
N TRP A 137 -10.65 17.12 -3.09
CA TRP A 137 -9.36 17.31 -2.43
C TRP A 137 -8.66 18.56 -2.95
N SER A 138 -7.92 19.23 -2.05
CA SER A 138 -7.04 20.34 -2.44
C SER A 138 -5.90 19.84 -3.34
N THR A 139 -5.32 20.71 -4.14
CA THR A 139 -4.15 20.42 -4.99
C THR A 139 -3.02 19.76 -4.17
N ALA A 140 -2.72 20.30 -2.98
CA ALA A 140 -1.70 19.71 -2.10
C ALA A 140 -2.02 18.27 -1.65
N THR A 141 -3.31 17.93 -1.46
CA THR A 141 -3.74 16.56 -1.14
C THR A 141 -3.59 15.67 -2.36
N MET A 142 -3.98 16.15 -3.54
CA MET A 142 -3.83 15.44 -4.81
C MET A 142 -2.35 15.09 -5.10
N ASP A 143 -1.45 16.06 -4.94
CA ASP A 143 -0.01 15.87 -5.14
C ASP A 143 0.57 14.84 -4.16
N ARG A 144 0.12 14.86 -2.90
CA ARG A 144 0.55 13.87 -1.89
C ARG A 144 0.04 12.46 -2.22
N LEU A 145 -1.21 12.33 -2.65
CA LEU A 145 -1.77 11.05 -3.06
C LEU A 145 -1.01 10.49 -4.26
N ARG A 146 -0.84 11.30 -5.32
CA ARG A 146 -0.04 10.94 -6.50
C ARG A 146 1.36 10.47 -6.12
N SER A 147 2.07 11.27 -5.33
CA SER A 147 3.43 10.95 -4.89
C SER A 147 3.47 9.64 -4.09
N SER A 148 2.51 9.42 -3.20
CA SER A 148 2.42 8.18 -2.42
C SER A 148 2.16 6.96 -3.28
N VAL A 149 1.22 7.05 -4.23
CA VAL A 149 0.91 5.96 -5.18
C VAL A 149 2.15 5.60 -5.99
N PHE A 150 2.79 6.58 -6.63
CA PHE A 150 3.97 6.30 -7.45
C PHE A 150 5.15 5.77 -6.64
N GLN A 151 5.33 6.22 -5.39
CA GLN A 151 6.31 5.61 -4.47
C GLN A 151 5.97 4.16 -4.14
N ILE A 152 4.70 3.84 -3.92
CA ILE A 152 4.25 2.45 -3.71
C ILE A 152 4.56 1.59 -4.93
N LEU A 153 4.22 2.07 -6.14
CA LEU A 153 4.51 1.36 -7.39
C LEU A 153 6.01 1.11 -7.57
N ALA A 154 6.85 2.11 -7.30
CA ALA A 154 8.31 1.97 -7.41
C ALA A 154 8.86 0.99 -6.36
N GLN A 155 8.40 1.04 -5.11
CA GLN A 155 8.80 0.11 -4.07
C GLN A 155 8.39 -1.34 -4.37
N ALA A 156 7.19 -1.52 -4.91
CA ALA A 156 6.66 -2.82 -5.32
C ALA A 156 7.13 -3.26 -6.71
N ARG A 157 7.98 -2.45 -7.37
CA ARG A 157 8.61 -2.71 -8.68
C ARG A 157 7.65 -2.79 -9.88
N TYR A 158 6.48 -2.17 -9.80
CA TYR A 158 5.63 -1.99 -10.99
C TYR A 158 6.22 -0.95 -11.96
N ILE A 159 6.93 0.02 -11.42
CA ILE A 159 7.71 1.00 -12.19
C ILE A 159 9.16 1.03 -11.71
N ALA A 160 10.08 1.38 -12.60
CA ALA A 160 11.51 1.48 -12.27
C ALA A 160 11.78 2.57 -11.23
N ASP A 161 11.18 3.73 -11.42
CA ASP A 161 11.27 4.89 -10.53
C ASP A 161 10.11 5.86 -10.74
N THR A 162 9.98 6.83 -9.83
CA THR A 162 8.87 7.80 -9.83
C THR A 162 9.05 8.95 -10.83
N ARG A 163 10.18 9.04 -11.51
CA ARG A 163 10.48 10.10 -12.48
C ARG A 163 10.17 9.65 -13.90
N THR A 164 10.65 8.47 -14.29
CA THR A 164 10.48 7.93 -15.64
C THR A 164 9.17 7.17 -15.80
N LEU A 165 8.59 6.66 -14.71
CA LEU A 165 7.37 5.84 -14.66
C LEU A 165 7.46 4.60 -15.60
N THR A 166 8.68 4.15 -15.92
CA THR A 166 8.94 3.02 -16.82
C THR A 166 8.41 1.73 -16.19
N LEU A 167 7.50 1.04 -16.87
CA LEU A 167 6.89 -0.20 -16.39
C LEU A 167 7.92 -1.33 -16.31
N GLN A 168 7.80 -2.18 -15.29
CA GLN A 168 8.65 -3.33 -15.04
C GLN A 168 7.82 -4.62 -14.99
N PRO A 169 8.32 -5.76 -15.48
CA PRO A 169 7.66 -7.04 -15.22
C PRO A 169 7.56 -7.31 -13.72
N VAL A 170 6.36 -7.59 -13.23
CA VAL A 170 6.12 -7.89 -11.82
C VAL A 170 5.58 -9.31 -11.68
N TYR A 171 6.26 -10.10 -10.85
CA TYR A 171 5.83 -11.42 -10.45
C TYR A 171 5.56 -11.41 -8.94
N ILE A 172 4.36 -11.81 -8.57
CA ILE A 172 4.00 -11.93 -7.17
C ILE A 172 4.57 -13.24 -6.61
N ALA A 173 5.27 -13.16 -5.49
CA ALA A 173 5.89 -14.31 -4.84
C ALA A 173 4.84 -15.31 -4.36
N SER A 174 5.09 -16.62 -4.58
CA SER A 174 4.17 -17.69 -4.22
C SER A 174 3.63 -17.59 -2.79
N PRO A 175 4.43 -17.32 -1.73
CA PRO A 175 3.87 -17.19 -0.39
C PRO A 175 2.78 -16.13 -0.23
N VAL A 176 2.84 -15.04 -1.02
CA VAL A 176 1.81 -13.98 -1.00
C VAL A 176 0.58 -14.43 -1.78
N LEU A 177 0.77 -15.08 -2.95
CA LEU A 177 -0.32 -15.65 -3.74
C LEU A 177 -1.09 -16.70 -2.96
N ASP A 178 -0.37 -17.64 -2.34
CA ASP A 178 -0.93 -18.74 -1.56
C ASP A 178 -1.75 -18.20 -0.37
N TYR A 179 -1.20 -17.20 0.33
CA TYR A 179 -1.92 -16.52 1.39
C TYR A 179 -3.23 -15.89 0.90
N LEU A 180 -3.18 -15.08 -0.15
CA LEU A 180 -4.35 -14.36 -0.66
C LEU A 180 -5.43 -15.32 -1.18
N ALA A 181 -5.03 -16.42 -1.83
CA ALA A 181 -5.94 -17.45 -2.29
C ALA A 181 -6.61 -18.19 -1.12
N ALA A 182 -5.82 -18.62 -0.13
CA ALA A 182 -6.32 -19.35 1.04
C ALA A 182 -7.29 -18.52 1.89
N HIS A 183 -7.10 -17.20 1.96
CA HIS A 183 -7.95 -16.29 2.73
C HIS A 183 -9.04 -15.61 1.89
N GLN A 184 -9.26 -16.07 0.64
CA GLN A 184 -10.28 -15.55 -0.28
C GLN A 184 -10.18 -14.04 -0.55
N GLU A 185 -8.97 -13.50 -0.52
CA GLU A 185 -8.68 -12.08 -0.77
C GLU A 185 -8.69 -11.78 -2.28
N HIS A 186 -9.78 -12.18 -2.97
CA HIS A 186 -9.91 -12.12 -4.43
C HIS A 186 -9.70 -10.73 -5.01
N TYR A 187 -10.24 -9.68 -4.36
CA TYR A 187 -10.05 -8.31 -4.81
C TYR A 187 -8.58 -7.88 -4.74
N VAL A 188 -7.92 -8.15 -3.61
CA VAL A 188 -6.51 -7.80 -3.43
C VAL A 188 -5.64 -8.55 -4.43
N LEU A 189 -5.86 -9.86 -4.57
CA LEU A 189 -5.15 -10.72 -5.51
C LEU A 189 -5.30 -10.19 -6.94
N HIS A 190 -6.53 -9.88 -7.34
CA HIS A 190 -6.81 -9.32 -8.66
C HIS A 190 -6.08 -7.99 -8.87
N CYS A 191 -6.14 -7.06 -7.92
CA CYS A 191 -5.49 -5.75 -8.05
C CYS A 191 -3.97 -5.83 -8.17
N ILE A 192 -3.30 -6.75 -7.45
CA ILE A 192 -1.83 -6.82 -7.47
C ILE A 192 -1.26 -7.64 -8.64
N GLN A 193 -2.03 -8.56 -9.20
CA GLN A 193 -1.65 -9.35 -10.39
C GLN A 193 -1.99 -8.59 -11.67
N VAL A 194 -1.33 -7.48 -11.96
CA VAL A 194 -1.62 -6.65 -13.14
C VAL A 194 -0.97 -7.15 -14.43
N ALA A 195 0.11 -7.92 -14.33
CA ALA A 195 0.75 -8.53 -15.49
C ALA A 195 -0.07 -9.73 -15.99
N PRO A 196 -0.19 -9.92 -17.32
CA PRO A 196 -0.87 -11.08 -17.91
C PRO A 196 -0.16 -12.39 -17.59
#